data_7b63e8a219052754be99e08feb7b3c36
#
_entry.id   7b63e8a219052754be99e08feb7b3c36
#
_cell.length_a   1.000
_cell.length_b   1.000
_cell.length_c   1.000
_cell.angle_alpha   90.00
_cell.angle_beta   90.00
_cell.angle_gamma   90.00
#
_symmetry.space_group_name_H-M   'P 1'
#
loop_
_entity.id
_entity.type
_entity.pdbx_description
1 polymer ?
#
loop_
_entity_poly.entity_id
_entity_poly.type
_entity_poly.pdbx_seq_one_letter_code
_entity_poly.pdbx_strand_id
1 'polypeptide(L)' 'MQTKLKVYRAMHDLTQEDLAKEIGITRQTIIAIEKGKYNPSLELAFKIAHYFKVKIEDVFFYDQNDEKTKRRSLKVE' A
#
# COMPACT_ATOMS: atom_id res chain seq x y z
N MET A 1 -1.35 6.71 5.33
CA MET A 1 -1.93 5.37 5.19
C MET A 1 -0.92 4.31 5.59
N GLN A 2 -1.35 3.33 6.32
CA GLN A 2 -0.50 2.23 6.75
C GLN A 2 -0.56 1.09 5.73
N THR A 3 0.49 0.29 5.69
CA THR A 3 0.50 -0.81 4.74
C THR A 3 1.27 -1.99 5.31
N LYS A 4 0.85 -3.19 4.92
CA LYS A 4 1.57 -4.43 5.22
C LYS A 4 2.32 -4.94 4.01
N LEU A 5 2.57 -4.07 3.04
CA LEU A 5 3.23 -4.49 1.81
C LEU A 5 4.56 -5.16 2.07
N LYS A 6 5.33 -4.61 3.00
CA LYS A 6 6.63 -5.19 3.33
C LYS A 6 6.49 -6.61 3.87
N VAL A 7 5.44 -6.86 4.65
CA VAL A 7 5.19 -8.19 5.20
C VAL A 7 4.87 -9.18 4.09
N TYR A 8 3.96 -8.79 3.19
CA TYR A 8 3.60 -9.68 2.09
C TYR A 8 4.78 -9.93 1.18
N ARG A 9 5.57 -8.89 0.92
CA ARG A 9 6.76 -9.05 0.10
C ARG A 9 7.72 -10.05 0.74
N ALA A 10 7.94 -9.92 2.05
CA ALA A 10 8.84 -10.82 2.76
C ALA A 10 8.33 -12.25 2.75
N MET A 11 7.01 -12.44 2.86
CA MET A 11 6.42 -13.77 2.82
C MET A 11 6.66 -14.48 1.51
N HIS A 12 6.86 -13.72 0.44
CA HIS A 12 7.11 -14.27 -0.88
C HIS A 12 8.57 -14.17 -1.29
N ASP A 13 9.44 -13.79 -0.37
CA ASP A 13 10.89 -13.67 -0.62
C ASP A 13 11.20 -12.72 -1.78
N LEU A 14 10.46 -11.63 -1.85
CA LEU A 14 10.66 -10.64 -2.91
C LEU A 14 11.39 -9.43 -2.37
N THR A 15 12.42 -9.00 -3.10
CA THR A 15 13.03 -7.70 -2.82
C THR A 15 12.10 -6.61 -3.30
N GLN A 16 12.39 -5.37 -2.90
CA GLN A 16 11.62 -4.24 -3.40
C GLN A 16 11.71 -4.15 -4.92
N GLU A 17 12.89 -4.42 -5.45
CA GLU A 17 13.08 -4.39 -6.90
C GLU A 17 12.31 -5.50 -7.59
N ASP A 18 12.31 -6.69 -7.01
CA ASP A 18 11.56 -7.81 -7.57
C ASP A 18 10.08 -7.47 -7.68
N LEU A 19 9.51 -6.94 -6.60
CA LEU A 19 8.11 -6.62 -6.60
C LEU A 19 7.81 -5.50 -7.59
N ALA A 20 8.68 -4.50 -7.65
CA ALA A 20 8.49 -3.41 -8.60
C ALA A 20 8.41 -3.93 -10.02
N LYS A 21 9.28 -4.87 -10.38
CA LYS A 21 9.25 -5.46 -11.71
C LYS A 21 7.97 -6.25 -11.95
N GLU A 22 7.53 -7.00 -10.95
CA GLU A 22 6.33 -7.80 -11.09
C GLU A 22 5.10 -6.94 -11.30
N ILE A 23 5.03 -5.83 -10.60
CA ILE A 23 3.89 -4.93 -10.67
C ILE A 23 3.98 -3.98 -11.86
N GLY A 24 5.20 -3.68 -12.30
CA GLY A 24 5.41 -2.78 -13.44
C GLY A 24 5.57 -1.34 -13.01
N ILE A 25 6.16 -1.10 -11.86
CA ILE A 25 6.41 0.25 -11.36
C ILE A 25 7.87 0.34 -10.94
N THR A 26 8.30 1.52 -10.49
CA THR A 26 9.69 1.69 -10.09
C THR A 26 9.90 1.24 -8.66
N ARG A 27 11.14 0.90 -8.35
CA ARG A 27 11.52 0.54 -6.99
C ARG A 27 11.24 1.68 -6.03
N GLN A 28 11.48 2.94 -6.45
CA GLN A 28 11.23 4.10 -5.61
C GLN A 28 9.77 4.19 -5.22
N THR A 29 8.87 3.80 -6.10
CA THR A 29 7.45 3.80 -5.77
C THR A 29 7.14 2.78 -4.69
N ILE A 30 7.72 1.59 -4.77
CA ILE A 30 7.55 0.58 -3.73
C ILE A 30 8.07 1.12 -2.40
N ILE A 31 9.25 1.72 -2.40
CA ILE A 31 9.85 2.27 -1.19
C ILE A 31 8.94 3.32 -0.57
N ALA A 32 8.41 4.22 -1.40
CA ALA A 32 7.55 5.29 -0.90
C ALA A 32 6.25 4.75 -0.33
N ILE A 33 5.68 3.72 -0.97
CA ILE A 33 4.47 3.08 -0.45
C ILE A 33 4.76 2.45 0.90
N GLU A 34 5.86 1.71 1.02
CA GLU A 34 6.18 1.03 2.27
C GLU A 34 6.44 1.98 3.41
N LYS A 35 6.92 3.17 3.11
CA LYS A 35 7.16 4.18 4.13
C LYS A 35 5.91 4.99 4.47
N GLY A 36 4.82 4.74 3.79
CA GLY A 36 3.59 5.48 4.01
C GLY A 36 3.61 6.89 3.46
N LYS A 37 4.57 7.19 2.58
CA LYS A 37 4.72 8.53 2.02
C LYS A 37 4.02 8.71 0.69
N TYR A 38 3.53 7.65 0.11
CA TYR A 38 2.85 7.69 -1.17
C TYR A 38 1.65 6.76 -1.09
N ASN A 39 0.47 7.31 -1.37
CA ASN A 39 -0.74 6.50 -1.40
C ASN A 39 -0.95 6.06 -2.84
N PRO A 40 -0.94 4.76 -3.11
CA PRO A 40 -1.11 4.31 -4.48
C PRO A 40 -2.51 4.63 -4.98
N SER A 41 -2.63 4.77 -6.29
CA SER A 41 -3.95 4.90 -6.90
C SER A 41 -4.75 3.64 -6.58
N LEU A 42 -6.07 3.75 -6.72
CA LEU A 42 -6.93 2.60 -6.47
C LEU A 42 -6.56 1.45 -7.38
N GLU A 43 -6.29 1.74 -8.64
CA GLU A 43 -5.90 0.71 -9.59
C GLU A 43 -4.62 0.01 -9.16
N LEU A 44 -3.63 0.77 -8.76
CA LEU A 44 -2.37 0.20 -8.32
C LEU A 44 -2.56 -0.63 -7.05
N ALA A 45 -3.36 -0.14 -6.12
CA ALA A 45 -3.62 -0.85 -4.88
C ALA A 45 -4.28 -2.21 -5.15
N PHE A 46 -5.26 -2.23 -6.06
CA PHE A 46 -5.90 -3.48 -6.44
C PHE A 46 -4.91 -4.42 -7.13
N LYS A 47 -4.05 -3.88 -7.97
CA LYS A 47 -3.07 -4.69 -8.68
C LYS A 47 -2.12 -5.37 -7.70
N ILE A 48 -1.70 -4.64 -6.69
CA ILE A 48 -0.82 -5.19 -5.66
C ILE A 48 -1.53 -6.28 -4.87
N ALA A 49 -2.75 -6.00 -4.42
CA ALA A 49 -3.51 -6.97 -3.65
C ALA A 49 -3.78 -8.23 -4.47
N HIS A 50 -4.12 -8.04 -5.74
CA HIS A 50 -4.37 -9.16 -6.62
C HIS A 50 -3.12 -10.02 -6.81
N TYR A 51 -1.97 -9.38 -6.92
CA TYR A 51 -0.71 -10.10 -7.07
C TYR A 51 -0.50 -11.06 -5.91
N PHE A 52 -0.81 -10.62 -4.70
CA PHE A 52 -0.65 -11.44 -3.50
C PHE A 52 -1.89 -12.28 -3.21
N LYS A 53 -2.94 -12.15 -4.02
CA LYS A 53 -4.18 -12.92 -3.87
C LYS A 53 -4.84 -12.68 -2.53
N VAL A 54 -4.87 -11.44 -2.11
CA VAL A 54 -5.50 -11.02 -0.87
C VAL A 54 -6.39 -9.83 -1.16
N LYS A 55 -7.16 -9.41 -0.15
CA LYS A 55 -8.02 -8.24 -0.30
C LYS A 55 -7.19 -6.99 -0.17
N ILE A 56 -7.68 -5.90 -0.79
CA ILE A 56 -6.98 -4.64 -0.74
C ILE A 56 -6.82 -4.17 0.71
N GLU A 57 -7.82 -4.38 1.54
CA GLU A 57 -7.75 -3.96 2.94
C GLU A 57 -6.84 -4.83 3.78
N ASP A 58 -6.40 -5.97 3.26
CA ASP A 58 -5.36 -6.76 3.93
C ASP A 58 -4.00 -6.12 3.80
N VAL A 59 -3.81 -5.33 2.75
CA VAL A 59 -2.52 -4.70 2.46
C VAL A 59 -2.49 -3.25 2.90
N PHE A 60 -3.57 -2.51 2.66
CA PHE A 60 -3.63 -1.07 2.93
C PHE A 60 -4.75 -0.75 3.91
N PHE A 61 -4.45 0.11 4.88
CA PHE A 61 -5.45 0.48 5.87
C PHE A 61 -5.06 1.80 6.52
N TYR A 62 -6.02 2.44 7.15
CA TYR A 62 -5.76 3.65 7.93
C TYR A 62 -5.46 3.25 9.35
N ASP A 63 -4.49 3.94 9.96
CA ASP A 63 -4.34 3.79 11.38
C ASP A 63 -5.27 4.80 12.05
N GLN A 64 -5.32 4.74 13.37
CA GLN A 64 -6.23 5.55 14.13
C GLN A 64 -5.93 7.04 14.01
N ASN A 65 -4.65 7.38 13.93
CA ASN A 65 -4.26 8.77 13.82
C ASN A 65 -4.65 9.36 12.47
N ASP A 66 -4.43 8.62 11.41
CA ASP A 66 -4.83 9.05 10.09
C ASP A 66 -6.33 9.28 10.04
N GLU A 67 -7.08 8.39 10.65
CA GLU A 67 -8.51 8.47 10.64
C GLU A 67 -9.02 9.71 11.36
N LYS A 68 -8.42 10.02 12.49
CA LYS A 68 -8.80 11.21 13.23
C LYS A 68 -8.59 12.48 12.43
N THR A 69 -7.47 12.56 11.77
CA THR A 69 -7.16 13.73 10.97
C THR A 69 -8.13 13.87 9.83
N LYS A 70 -8.41 12.78 9.16
CA LYS A 70 -9.28 12.81 8.00
C LYS A 70 -10.73 13.04 8.37
N ARG A 71 -11.14 12.57 9.53
CA ARG A 71 -12.50 12.80 9.96
C ARG A 71 -12.81 14.27 10.06
N ARG A 72 -11.84 15.05 10.53
CA ARG A 72 -12.02 16.48 10.62
C ARG A 72 -12.27 17.09 9.24
N SER A 73 -11.54 16.62 8.26
CA SER A 73 -11.70 17.12 6.90
C SER A 73 -13.01 16.70 6.27
N LEU A 74 -13.48 15.53 6.64
CA LEU A 74 -14.69 14.96 6.03
C LEU A 74 -15.97 15.37 6.73
N LYS A 75 -15.85 16.18 7.71
CA LYS A 75 -16.99 16.51 8.53
C LYS A 75 -18.05 17.32 7.82
N VAL A 76 -17.71 17.80 6.68
CA VAL A 76 -18.63 18.64 5.93
C VAL A 76 -19.92 17.94 5.54
N GLU A 77 -19.89 16.64 5.44
CA GLU A 77 -21.14 16.01 5.17
C GLU A 77 -21.88 15.82 6.43
#